data_fd39ff4d8c374feef61fb4a230dedf7e
#
_entry.id   fd39ff4d8c374feef61fb4a230dedf7e
#
_cell.length_a   1.000
_cell.length_b   1.000
_cell.length_c   1.000
_cell.angle_alpha   90.00
_cell.angle_beta   90.00
_cell.angle_gamma   90.00
#
_symmetry.space_group_name_H-M   'P 1'
#
loop_
_entity.id
_entity.type
_entity.pdbx_description
1 polymer ?
#
loop_
_entity_poly.entity_id
_entity_poly.type
_entity_poly.pdbx_seq_one_letter_code
_entity_poly.pdbx_strand_id
1 'polypeptide(L)'
;MAMTRRTVVRGLGAGVLGAGALSACGPGAMRRGRPRATTTAPTAGALVEPDQPLVIGQIGASYGRMGLFEESIAVALDESRIDINAEWDGLFDHEVVLLERHVMESPGEDLAPVIAEMADAGATCVVTSIDEESLIAAMPALVEAQLAILDVFTSGMSVRAAEVQTANLLVRLAPNDRTLAARYAEEALGGGGDRSGPAGAVAFLSEDTLQGRSLLAELTQMLNPRSGQVVSEQFYEVGKIGDIAARVQAVLKSPPALLVANGGAELAPFLSALHTATLDEGQRPTVQFPRRVPPWATIDYSSEPVAEDLVPEALTSVTGYEPGGELSIDHENMMLNRSPEFLRRGYAYSQQAYDAIVMLCLAAQHQLAVEGTALAAGLPAILTGTEECTDFETCRRIMTTALDAGDRATVSYVGRSGALELGAQSDARVGQLREYTWSEANVLDKGTAGGFEAPE
;
A
#
# COMPACT_ATOMS: atom_id res chain seq x y z
N MET A 1 44.32 4.99 -17.09
CA MET A 1 44.70 4.02 -18.12
C MET A 1 43.48 3.22 -18.53
N ALA A 2 43.03 3.58 -19.68
CA ALA A 2 42.61 2.82 -20.87
C ALA A 2 41.31 2.05 -20.69
N MET A 3 40.21 2.59 -21.13
CA MET A 3 39.48 2.53 -22.43
C MET A 3 39.62 1.21 -23.17
N THR A 4 38.50 0.51 -23.40
CA THR A 4 38.24 -0.07 -24.71
C THR A 4 36.75 -0.12 -25.03
N ARG A 5 36.45 0.35 -26.24
CA ARG A 5 35.17 0.50 -26.94
C ARG A 5 34.85 -0.73 -27.80
N ARG A 6 33.58 -0.74 -28.26
CA ARG A 6 33.00 -1.35 -29.50
C ARG A 6 32.39 -2.75 -29.31
N THR A 7 31.21 -3.02 -29.85
CA THR A 7 30.87 -2.97 -31.28
C THR A 7 29.36 -2.93 -31.50
N VAL A 8 28.93 -2.08 -32.42
CA VAL A 8 27.60 -1.98 -33.07
C VAL A 8 27.50 -3.09 -34.13
N VAL A 9 26.33 -3.75 -34.20
CA VAL A 9 25.93 -4.49 -35.42
C VAL A 9 24.56 -3.99 -35.90
N ARG A 10 24.58 -3.34 -37.04
CA ARG A 10 23.42 -3.02 -37.88
C ARG A 10 23.11 -4.25 -38.74
N GLY A 11 21.83 -4.61 -38.83
CA GLY A 11 21.31 -5.55 -39.82
C GLY A 11 20.10 -4.95 -40.54
N LEU A 12 20.35 -4.47 -41.75
CA LEU A 12 19.35 -4.14 -42.76
C LEU A 12 18.85 -5.41 -43.43
N GLY A 13 17.53 -5.55 -43.65
CA GLY A 13 16.95 -6.55 -44.55
C GLY A 13 15.68 -6.00 -45.18
N ALA A 14 15.83 -5.66 -46.44
CA ALA A 14 14.76 -5.16 -47.31
C ALA A 14 14.14 -6.30 -48.17
N GLY A 15 12.90 -6.10 -48.66
CA GLY A 15 12.30 -6.75 -49.81
C GLY A 15 11.07 -7.59 -49.40
N VAL A 16 9.95 -7.64 -50.11
CA VAL A 16 9.61 -7.49 -51.52
C VAL A 16 8.11 -7.29 -51.66
N LEU A 17 7.73 -6.48 -52.61
CA LEU A 17 6.40 -6.23 -53.18
C LEU A 17 5.82 -7.50 -53.83
N GLY A 18 4.48 -7.67 -53.70
CA GLY A 18 3.71 -8.63 -54.47
C GLY A 18 2.33 -8.07 -54.83
N ALA A 19 2.23 -7.44 -56.01
CA ALA A 19 0.97 -7.03 -56.60
C ALA A 19 0.33 -8.22 -57.36
N GLY A 20 -0.97 -8.41 -57.18
CA GLY A 20 -1.76 -9.39 -57.94
C GLY A 20 -3.16 -8.84 -58.17
N ALA A 21 -3.33 -8.17 -59.29
CA ALA A 21 -4.64 -7.81 -59.83
C ALA A 21 -5.18 -8.95 -60.72
N LEU A 22 -6.42 -9.35 -60.53
CA LEU A 22 -7.20 -10.02 -61.57
C LEU A 22 -8.64 -9.52 -61.57
N SER A 23 -8.97 -8.93 -62.67
CA SER A 23 -10.28 -8.44 -63.11
C SER A 23 -11.23 -9.61 -63.43
N ALA A 24 -12.49 -9.48 -63.08
CA ALA A 24 -13.58 -10.15 -63.75
C ALA A 24 -14.77 -9.18 -63.88
N CYS A 25 -15.08 -8.81 -65.12
CA CYS A 25 -16.28 -8.10 -65.52
C CYS A 25 -17.49 -9.02 -65.56
N GLY A 26 -18.63 -8.59 -65.07
CA GLY A 26 -19.96 -9.11 -65.37
C GLY A 26 -21.02 -8.03 -65.19
N PRO A 27 -21.97 -7.84 -66.15
CA PRO A 27 -22.81 -6.65 -66.19
C PRO A 27 -24.16 -6.83 -65.47
N GLY A 28 -24.65 -5.73 -64.88
CA GLY A 28 -26.08 -5.48 -64.76
C GLY A 28 -26.71 -5.62 -63.38
N ALA A 29 -26.96 -4.49 -62.74
CA ALA A 29 -28.25 -4.09 -62.18
C ALA A 29 -28.14 -2.70 -61.52
N MET A 30 -28.83 -1.71 -62.06
CA MET A 30 -29.06 -0.45 -61.41
C MET A 30 -29.85 -0.68 -60.12
N ARG A 31 -29.21 -0.39 -58.96
CA ARG A 31 -29.89 -0.14 -57.71
C ARG A 31 -29.60 1.28 -57.21
N ARG A 32 -30.69 2.02 -57.07
CA ARG A 32 -30.76 3.38 -56.53
C ARG A 32 -29.88 3.54 -55.30
N GLY A 33 -29.05 4.55 -55.32
CA GLY A 33 -28.19 4.94 -54.20
C GLY A 33 -29.00 5.22 -52.94
N ARG A 34 -28.71 4.45 -51.86
CA ARG A 34 -28.95 4.93 -50.50
C ARG A 34 -27.88 5.98 -50.19
N PRO A 35 -28.26 7.08 -49.54
CA PRO A 35 -27.29 8.03 -49.09
C PRO A 35 -26.37 7.32 -48.09
N ARG A 36 -25.07 7.32 -48.39
CA ARG A 36 -24.01 6.87 -47.47
C ARG A 36 -24.10 7.80 -46.25
N ALA A 37 -24.54 7.28 -45.11
CA ALA A 37 -24.41 8.00 -43.86
C ALA A 37 -22.90 8.28 -43.70
N THR A 38 -22.52 9.49 -43.84
CA THR A 38 -21.23 10.01 -43.36
C THR A 38 -21.26 9.79 -41.86
N THR A 39 -20.62 8.75 -41.39
CA THR A 39 -20.26 8.63 -39.98
C THR A 39 -19.29 9.76 -39.74
N THR A 40 -19.80 10.88 -39.27
CA THR A 40 -18.98 11.93 -38.67
C THR A 40 -18.24 11.21 -37.53
N ALA A 41 -16.92 11.15 -37.61
CA ALA A 41 -16.11 10.78 -36.46
C ALA A 41 -16.59 11.65 -35.29
N PRO A 42 -16.76 11.13 -34.09
CA PRO A 42 -17.10 11.96 -32.95
C PRO A 42 -16.05 13.06 -32.89
N THR A 43 -16.49 14.30 -33.00
CA THR A 43 -15.68 15.47 -32.71
C THR A 43 -15.15 15.22 -31.31
N ALA A 44 -13.83 15.18 -31.12
CA ALA A 44 -13.24 15.15 -29.80
C ALA A 44 -13.93 16.26 -29.01
N GLY A 45 -14.68 15.91 -27.98
CA GLY A 45 -15.34 16.88 -27.10
C GLY A 45 -14.25 17.83 -26.59
N ALA A 46 -14.58 19.10 -26.51
CA ALA A 46 -13.67 20.06 -25.90
C ALA A 46 -13.27 19.51 -24.53
N LEU A 47 -11.98 19.52 -24.22
CA LEU A 47 -11.46 19.15 -22.90
C LEU A 47 -11.90 20.28 -21.95
N VAL A 48 -12.92 20.02 -21.13
CA VAL A 48 -13.52 21.02 -20.23
C VAL A 48 -13.42 20.47 -18.81
N GLU A 49 -12.94 21.31 -17.92
CA GLU A 49 -12.89 21.00 -16.49
C GLU A 49 -14.31 20.91 -15.89
N PRO A 50 -14.56 20.03 -14.93
CA PRO A 50 -15.84 19.92 -14.23
C PRO A 50 -16.17 21.22 -13.48
N ASP A 51 -17.46 21.59 -13.47
CA ASP A 51 -17.99 22.72 -12.69
C ASP A 51 -18.62 22.16 -11.38
N GLN A 52 -17.85 21.36 -10.65
CA GLN A 52 -18.25 20.80 -9.35
C GLN A 52 -17.02 20.38 -8.54
N PRO A 53 -17.09 20.49 -7.20
CA PRO A 53 -15.98 20.11 -6.34
C PRO A 53 -15.74 18.60 -6.32
N LEU A 54 -14.51 18.19 -6.03
CA LEU A 54 -14.21 16.84 -5.62
C LEU A 54 -14.61 16.66 -4.15
N VAL A 55 -15.52 15.73 -3.87
CA VAL A 55 -15.99 15.41 -2.52
C VAL A 55 -15.50 14.01 -2.14
N ILE A 56 -14.76 13.93 -1.04
CA ILE A 56 -14.07 12.72 -0.56
C ILE A 56 -14.68 12.27 0.76
N GLY A 57 -15.21 11.07 0.82
CA GLY A 57 -15.57 10.39 2.06
C GLY A 57 -14.34 9.80 2.75
N GLN A 58 -14.44 9.51 4.03
CA GLN A 58 -13.38 8.85 4.78
C GLN A 58 -13.91 7.94 5.87
N ILE A 59 -13.40 6.70 5.90
CA ILE A 59 -13.81 5.67 6.86
C ILE A 59 -12.55 5.09 7.52
N GLY A 60 -12.53 5.12 8.85
CA GLY A 60 -11.47 4.56 9.67
C GLY A 60 -12.01 3.67 10.79
N ALA A 61 -11.14 3.21 11.68
CA ALA A 61 -11.50 2.40 12.82
C ALA A 61 -10.62 2.69 14.03
N SER A 62 -11.21 2.71 15.22
CA SER A 62 -10.52 2.97 16.50
C SER A 62 -10.25 1.71 17.31
N TYR A 63 -10.53 0.52 16.79
CA TYR A 63 -10.29 -0.74 17.47
C TYR A 63 -9.11 -1.52 16.86
N GLY A 64 -8.60 -2.48 17.63
CA GLY A 64 -7.51 -3.35 17.20
C GLY A 64 -6.29 -2.58 16.72
N ARG A 65 -5.65 -3.09 15.69
CA ARG A 65 -4.47 -2.50 15.07
C ARG A 65 -4.74 -1.14 14.43
N MET A 66 -5.94 -0.93 13.86
CA MET A 66 -6.31 0.32 13.20
C MET A 66 -6.29 1.50 14.17
N GLY A 67 -6.74 1.29 15.41
CA GLY A 67 -6.76 2.34 16.44
C GLY A 67 -5.38 2.95 16.76
N LEU A 68 -4.30 2.24 16.46
CA LEU A 68 -2.94 2.76 16.62
C LEU A 68 -2.60 3.84 15.58
N PHE A 69 -3.22 3.80 14.40
CA PHE A 69 -2.90 4.65 13.26
C PHE A 69 -4.02 5.63 12.91
N GLU A 70 -5.18 5.49 13.52
CA GLU A 70 -6.38 6.29 13.19
C GLU A 70 -6.07 7.80 13.22
N GLU A 71 -5.42 8.28 14.28
CA GLU A 71 -5.08 9.69 14.41
C GLU A 71 -4.06 10.15 13.36
N SER A 72 -3.03 9.33 13.07
CA SER A 72 -2.01 9.69 12.08
C SER A 72 -2.57 9.73 10.66
N ILE A 73 -3.48 8.83 10.33
CA ILE A 73 -4.17 8.80 9.04
C ILE A 73 -5.11 10.01 8.92
N ALA A 74 -5.97 10.25 9.92
CA ALA A 74 -6.93 11.36 9.92
C ALA A 74 -6.24 12.71 9.79
N VAL A 75 -5.16 12.95 10.55
CA VAL A 75 -4.36 14.18 10.46
C VAL A 75 -3.75 14.33 9.07
N ALA A 76 -3.15 13.30 8.50
CA ALA A 76 -2.51 13.39 7.20
C ALA A 76 -3.50 13.64 6.05
N LEU A 77 -4.71 13.07 6.12
CA LEU A 77 -5.79 13.37 5.16
C LEU A 77 -6.21 14.84 5.23
N ASP A 78 -6.40 15.37 6.44
CA ASP A 78 -6.80 16.78 6.64
C ASP A 78 -5.69 17.74 6.20
N GLU A 79 -4.43 17.48 6.55
CA GLU A 79 -3.29 18.31 6.12
C GLU A 79 -3.15 18.33 4.60
N SER A 80 -3.27 17.19 3.92
CA SER A 80 -3.21 17.13 2.47
C SER A 80 -4.32 17.97 1.82
N ARG A 81 -5.56 17.88 2.34
CA ARG A 81 -6.67 18.74 1.89
C ARG A 81 -6.39 20.23 2.13
N ILE A 82 -5.82 20.57 3.31
CA ILE A 82 -5.47 21.96 3.64
C ILE A 82 -4.43 22.47 2.66
N ASP A 83 -3.36 21.72 2.41
CA ASP A 83 -2.30 22.11 1.47
C ASP A 83 -2.88 22.36 0.06
N ILE A 84 -3.75 21.48 -0.44
CA ILE A 84 -4.38 21.62 -1.75
C ILE A 84 -5.24 22.89 -1.81
N ASN A 85 -6.06 23.15 -0.80
CA ASN A 85 -6.98 24.27 -0.80
C ASN A 85 -6.29 25.62 -0.50
N ALA A 86 -5.35 25.63 0.46
CA ALA A 86 -4.74 26.85 0.94
C ALA A 86 -3.50 27.30 0.14
N GLU A 87 -2.70 26.33 -0.34
CA GLU A 87 -1.46 26.62 -1.06
C GLU A 87 -1.65 26.60 -2.59
N TRP A 88 -2.62 25.81 -3.09
CA TRP A 88 -2.75 25.53 -4.52
C TRP A 88 -4.12 25.87 -5.11
N ASP A 89 -4.94 26.67 -4.39
CA ASP A 89 -6.26 27.14 -4.83
C ASP A 89 -7.28 26.04 -5.19
N GLY A 90 -7.14 24.84 -4.56
CA GLY A 90 -8.07 23.75 -4.75
C GLY A 90 -7.94 23.01 -6.09
N LEU A 91 -9.05 22.49 -6.60
CA LEU A 91 -9.16 21.73 -7.85
C LEU A 91 -10.33 22.26 -8.68
N PHE A 92 -10.13 22.59 -9.98
CA PHE A 92 -11.16 23.11 -10.88
C PHE A 92 -11.88 24.36 -10.35
N ASP A 93 -11.14 25.30 -9.77
CA ASP A 93 -11.66 26.51 -9.12
C ASP A 93 -12.61 26.24 -7.92
N HIS A 94 -12.59 25.02 -7.36
CA HIS A 94 -13.35 24.61 -6.17
C HIS A 94 -12.42 24.13 -5.07
N GLU A 95 -12.82 24.36 -3.82
CA GLU A 95 -12.18 23.67 -2.70
C GLU A 95 -12.46 22.15 -2.76
N VAL A 96 -11.45 21.35 -2.49
CA VAL A 96 -11.60 19.91 -2.25
C VAL A 96 -12.32 19.71 -0.93
N VAL A 97 -13.42 18.99 -0.95
CA VAL A 97 -14.25 18.74 0.23
C VAL A 97 -13.88 17.37 0.82
N LEU A 98 -13.44 17.36 2.05
CA LEU A 98 -13.27 16.14 2.83
C LEU A 98 -14.43 16.06 3.84
N LEU A 99 -15.29 15.06 3.71
CA LEU A 99 -16.43 14.86 4.61
C LEU A 99 -15.92 14.48 6.01
N GLU A 100 -16.78 14.64 7.01
CA GLU A 100 -16.48 14.18 8.37
C GLU A 100 -16.12 12.69 8.34
N ARG A 101 -15.05 12.34 9.07
CA ARG A 101 -14.54 10.98 9.12
C ARG A 101 -15.44 10.08 9.96
N HIS A 102 -15.96 9.03 9.36
CA HIS A 102 -16.63 7.98 10.11
C HIS A 102 -15.57 7.04 10.71
N VAL A 103 -15.60 6.87 12.04
CA VAL A 103 -14.66 6.01 12.76
C VAL A 103 -15.42 4.86 13.40
N MET A 104 -15.24 3.65 12.88
CA MET A 104 -15.81 2.44 13.47
C MET A 104 -15.25 2.22 14.88
N GLU A 105 -16.12 1.95 15.85
CA GLU A 105 -15.72 1.66 17.23
C GLU A 105 -15.58 0.16 17.52
N SER A 106 -16.09 -0.69 16.65
CA SER A 106 -16.06 -2.15 16.82
C SER A 106 -16.12 -2.88 15.47
N PRO A 107 -15.57 -4.11 15.38
CA PRO A 107 -15.67 -4.91 14.16
C PRO A 107 -17.14 -5.30 13.88
N GLY A 108 -17.46 -5.44 12.58
CA GLY A 108 -18.78 -5.89 12.13
C GLY A 108 -19.87 -4.80 12.12
N GLU A 109 -19.51 -3.53 12.23
CA GLU A 109 -20.40 -2.42 12.01
C GLU A 109 -20.93 -2.42 10.56
N ASP A 110 -22.23 -2.18 10.38
CA ASP A 110 -22.81 -2.04 9.04
C ASP A 110 -22.54 -0.65 8.47
N LEU A 111 -21.65 -0.59 7.50
CA LEU A 111 -21.24 0.66 6.83
C LEU A 111 -22.17 1.09 5.69
N ALA A 112 -23.13 0.28 5.27
CA ALA A 112 -24.01 0.64 4.15
C ALA A 112 -24.79 1.96 4.36
N PRO A 113 -25.34 2.27 5.55
CA PRO A 113 -25.97 3.57 5.80
C PRO A 113 -24.99 4.74 5.70
N VAL A 114 -23.78 4.60 6.25
CA VAL A 114 -22.74 5.63 6.22
C VAL A 114 -22.30 5.93 4.79
N ILE A 115 -22.10 4.89 3.98
CA ILE A 115 -21.74 5.02 2.57
C ILE A 115 -22.84 5.72 1.79
N ALA A 116 -24.11 5.40 2.06
CA ALA A 116 -25.24 6.09 1.44
C ALA A 116 -25.30 7.57 1.82
N GLU A 117 -25.06 7.92 3.09
CA GLU A 117 -24.97 9.31 3.55
C GLU A 117 -23.85 10.08 2.88
N MET A 118 -22.67 9.45 2.72
CA MET A 118 -21.53 10.05 1.99
C MET A 118 -21.87 10.29 0.52
N ALA A 119 -22.51 9.33 -0.14
CA ALA A 119 -22.93 9.46 -1.53
C ALA A 119 -24.01 10.56 -1.69
N ASP A 120 -24.98 10.64 -0.80
CA ASP A 120 -26.01 11.70 -0.76
C ASP A 120 -25.39 13.09 -0.51
N ALA A 121 -24.29 13.16 0.23
CA ALA A 121 -23.49 14.38 0.43
C ALA A 121 -22.61 14.74 -0.78
N GLY A 122 -22.66 13.94 -1.85
CA GLY A 122 -21.95 14.17 -3.10
C GLY A 122 -20.54 13.54 -3.19
N ALA A 123 -20.18 12.68 -2.23
CA ALA A 123 -18.93 11.95 -2.34
C ALA A 123 -18.89 11.08 -3.60
N THR A 124 -17.78 11.09 -4.30
CA THR A 124 -17.51 10.25 -5.48
C THR A 124 -16.33 9.31 -5.25
N CYS A 125 -15.64 9.49 -4.15
CA CYS A 125 -14.56 8.62 -3.71
C CYS A 125 -14.51 8.55 -2.18
N VAL A 126 -13.84 7.54 -1.67
CA VAL A 126 -13.65 7.32 -0.24
C VAL A 126 -12.22 6.84 0.04
N VAL A 127 -11.61 7.36 1.10
CA VAL A 127 -10.37 6.83 1.64
C VAL A 127 -10.68 5.93 2.83
N THR A 128 -10.19 4.69 2.79
CA THR A 128 -10.44 3.68 3.83
C THR A 128 -9.17 3.30 4.58
N SER A 129 -9.31 3.10 5.91
CA SER A 129 -8.29 2.52 6.79
C SER A 129 -8.94 1.62 7.83
N ILE A 130 -9.65 0.60 7.36
CA ILE A 130 -10.36 -0.39 8.16
C ILE A 130 -9.77 -1.78 7.95
N ASP A 131 -10.21 -2.78 8.71
CA ASP A 131 -9.76 -4.16 8.52
C ASP A 131 -10.35 -4.80 7.25
N GLU A 132 -9.76 -5.92 6.83
CA GLU A 132 -10.14 -6.65 5.63
C GLU A 132 -11.59 -7.15 5.66
N GLU A 133 -12.05 -7.62 6.82
CA GLU A 133 -13.42 -8.15 6.98
C GLU A 133 -14.45 -7.04 6.79
N SER A 134 -14.21 -5.90 7.42
CA SER A 134 -15.07 -4.71 7.31
C SER A 134 -15.06 -4.13 5.90
N LEU A 135 -13.88 -4.07 5.24
CA LEU A 135 -13.79 -3.60 3.86
C LEU A 135 -14.53 -4.52 2.89
N ILE A 136 -14.39 -5.86 3.05
CA ILE A 136 -15.12 -6.84 2.24
C ILE A 136 -16.63 -6.71 2.46
N ALA A 137 -17.08 -6.54 3.70
CA ALA A 137 -18.48 -6.37 4.03
C ALA A 137 -19.08 -5.07 3.44
N ALA A 138 -18.30 -3.98 3.41
CA ALA A 138 -18.70 -2.70 2.85
C ALA A 138 -18.70 -2.66 1.31
N MET A 139 -17.96 -3.57 0.67
CA MET A 139 -17.73 -3.52 -0.79
C MET A 139 -19.02 -3.45 -1.63
N PRO A 140 -20.08 -4.22 -1.36
CA PRO A 140 -21.30 -4.11 -2.13
C PRO A 140 -21.90 -2.70 -2.14
N ALA A 141 -21.94 -2.01 -0.99
CA ALA A 141 -22.47 -0.65 -0.87
C ALA A 141 -21.57 0.37 -1.58
N LEU A 142 -20.24 0.24 -1.45
CA LEU A 142 -19.26 1.08 -2.13
C LEU A 142 -19.37 0.98 -3.66
N VAL A 143 -19.56 -0.25 -4.17
CA VAL A 143 -19.73 -0.51 -5.61
C VAL A 143 -21.09 0.01 -6.10
N GLU A 144 -22.17 -0.17 -5.36
CA GLU A 144 -23.49 0.35 -5.69
C GLU A 144 -23.48 1.88 -5.77
N ALA A 145 -22.79 2.55 -4.84
CA ALA A 145 -22.62 4.00 -4.83
C ALA A 145 -21.58 4.49 -5.87
N GLN A 146 -20.92 3.59 -6.59
CA GLN A 146 -19.87 3.88 -7.60
C GLN A 146 -18.72 4.75 -7.07
N LEU A 147 -18.34 4.62 -5.80
CA LEU A 147 -17.26 5.37 -5.19
C LEU A 147 -15.90 4.77 -5.60
N ALA A 148 -14.95 5.61 -6.02
CA ALA A 148 -13.55 5.19 -6.06
C ALA A 148 -13.06 4.95 -4.64
N ILE A 149 -12.37 3.83 -4.39
CA ILE A 149 -11.92 3.42 -3.06
C ILE A 149 -10.40 3.44 -3.05
N LEU A 150 -9.82 4.37 -2.27
CA LEU A 150 -8.39 4.36 -1.97
C LEU A 150 -8.19 3.79 -0.58
N ASP A 151 -7.70 2.57 -0.52
CA ASP A 151 -7.37 1.93 0.74
C ASP A 151 -5.90 2.15 1.07
N VAL A 152 -5.65 2.71 2.24
CA VAL A 152 -4.30 3.05 2.70
C VAL A 152 -3.75 2.04 3.71
N PHE A 153 -4.55 1.03 4.11
CA PHE A 153 -4.23 0.21 5.26
C PHE A 153 -4.21 -1.29 5.01
N THR A 154 -5.21 -1.85 4.29
CA THR A 154 -5.31 -3.31 4.15
C THR A 154 -4.17 -3.90 3.33
N SER A 155 -3.63 -5.01 3.81
CA SER A 155 -2.56 -5.76 3.12
C SER A 155 -2.99 -7.17 2.72
N GLY A 156 -4.04 -7.71 3.34
CA GLY A 156 -4.53 -9.06 3.10
C GLY A 156 -4.99 -9.31 1.66
N MET A 157 -4.69 -10.51 1.15
CA MET A 157 -5.11 -10.89 -0.21
C MET A 157 -6.58 -11.31 -0.30
N SER A 158 -7.27 -11.49 0.83
CA SER A 158 -8.69 -11.84 0.90
C SER A 158 -9.60 -10.81 0.22
N VAL A 159 -9.24 -9.52 0.25
CA VAL A 159 -9.99 -8.46 -0.45
C VAL A 159 -9.94 -8.58 -1.98
N ARG A 160 -9.04 -9.41 -2.52
CA ARG A 160 -8.90 -9.73 -3.95
C ARG A 160 -9.42 -11.12 -4.32
N ALA A 161 -10.06 -11.80 -3.39
CA ALA A 161 -10.70 -13.07 -3.66
C ALA A 161 -11.77 -12.93 -4.76
N ALA A 162 -11.94 -13.97 -5.58
CA ALA A 162 -12.80 -13.91 -6.77
C ALA A 162 -14.28 -13.59 -6.45
N GLU A 163 -14.73 -13.89 -5.24
CA GLU A 163 -16.07 -13.58 -4.72
C GLU A 163 -16.24 -12.11 -4.33
N VAL A 164 -15.16 -11.36 -4.11
CA VAL A 164 -15.21 -9.93 -3.78
C VAL A 164 -15.26 -9.11 -5.05
N GLN A 165 -16.44 -8.60 -5.37
CA GLN A 165 -16.67 -7.81 -6.57
C GLN A 165 -16.33 -6.35 -6.33
N THR A 166 -15.16 -5.90 -6.76
CA THR A 166 -14.67 -4.51 -6.55
C THR A 166 -15.04 -3.56 -7.70
N ALA A 167 -15.58 -4.07 -8.80
CA ALA A 167 -15.89 -3.30 -10.01
C ALA A 167 -14.73 -2.42 -10.52
N ASN A 168 -13.49 -2.77 -10.24
CA ASN A 168 -12.27 -1.99 -10.49
C ASN A 168 -12.22 -0.62 -9.78
N LEU A 169 -12.99 -0.45 -8.71
CA LEU A 169 -13.03 0.79 -7.94
C LEU A 169 -12.00 0.82 -6.80
N LEU A 170 -11.49 -0.34 -6.38
CA LEU A 170 -10.55 -0.45 -5.26
C LEU A 170 -9.10 -0.34 -5.71
N VAL A 171 -8.40 0.64 -5.15
CA VAL A 171 -6.94 0.84 -5.26
C VAL A 171 -6.32 0.79 -3.88
N ARG A 172 -5.27 -0.02 -3.68
CA ARG A 172 -4.56 -0.12 -2.40
C ARG A 172 -3.16 0.47 -2.51
N LEU A 173 -2.83 1.37 -1.57
CA LEU A 173 -1.57 2.11 -1.54
C LEU A 173 -0.51 1.47 -0.64
N ALA A 174 -0.92 0.66 0.33
CA ALA A 174 0.00 -0.09 1.19
C ALA A 174 0.48 -1.37 0.49
N PRO A 175 1.72 -1.84 0.80
CA PRO A 175 2.21 -3.13 0.33
C PRO A 175 1.29 -4.25 0.80
N ASN A 176 1.00 -5.20 -0.09
CA ASN A 176 0.20 -6.36 0.27
C ASN A 176 1.03 -7.47 0.95
N ASP A 177 0.35 -8.45 1.53
CA ASP A 177 0.99 -9.55 2.27
C ASP A 177 1.93 -10.39 1.39
N ARG A 178 1.71 -10.45 0.08
CA ARG A 178 2.60 -11.16 -0.87
C ARG A 178 3.99 -10.55 -0.89
N THR A 179 4.08 -9.21 -0.83
CA THR A 179 5.34 -8.47 -0.76
C THR A 179 6.15 -8.83 0.48
N LEU A 180 5.50 -8.79 1.65
CA LEU A 180 6.16 -9.15 2.91
C LEU A 180 6.51 -10.63 2.98
N ALA A 181 5.61 -11.50 2.55
CA ALA A 181 5.83 -12.94 2.49
C ALA A 181 7.03 -13.32 1.61
N ALA A 182 7.17 -12.68 0.44
CA ALA A 182 8.33 -12.90 -0.44
C ALA A 182 9.64 -12.51 0.25
N ARG A 183 9.68 -11.35 0.92
CA ARG A 183 10.84 -10.88 1.67
C ARG A 183 11.20 -11.83 2.81
N TYR A 184 10.22 -12.25 3.60
CA TYR A 184 10.43 -13.20 4.70
C TYR A 184 10.87 -14.58 4.20
N ALA A 185 10.30 -15.07 3.10
CA ALA A 185 10.72 -16.34 2.50
C ALA A 185 12.16 -16.28 2.00
N GLU A 186 12.55 -15.21 1.32
CA GLU A 186 13.94 -15.02 0.86
C GLU A 186 14.90 -14.97 2.03
N GLU A 187 14.56 -14.26 3.08
CA GLU A 187 15.37 -14.20 4.28
C GLU A 187 15.50 -15.57 4.97
N ALA A 188 14.41 -16.31 5.14
CA ALA A 188 14.41 -17.64 5.75
C ALA A 188 15.23 -18.66 4.95
N LEU A 189 15.17 -18.57 3.61
CA LEU A 189 15.87 -19.45 2.67
C LEU A 189 17.33 -19.05 2.44
N GLY A 190 17.62 -17.74 2.61
CA GLY A 190 18.99 -17.22 2.49
C GLY A 190 19.90 -17.82 3.57
N GLY A 191 20.90 -18.56 3.16
CA GLY A 191 21.93 -19.06 4.07
C GLY A 191 22.87 -17.94 4.48
N GLY A 192 23.03 -17.66 5.77
CA GLY A 192 23.98 -16.68 6.29
C GLY A 192 23.62 -16.23 7.70
N GLY A 193 24.63 -15.85 8.47
CA GLY A 193 24.47 -15.45 9.87
C GLY A 193 24.29 -16.63 10.85
N ASP A 194 24.32 -16.30 12.12
CA ASP A 194 24.16 -17.26 13.21
C ASP A 194 22.67 -17.65 13.34
N ARG A 195 22.28 -18.72 12.64
CA ARG A 195 20.92 -19.28 12.67
C ARG A 195 20.93 -20.71 13.16
N SER A 196 20.12 -20.99 14.17
CA SER A 196 20.04 -22.33 14.76
C SER A 196 19.14 -23.29 13.98
N GLY A 197 18.17 -22.76 13.24
CA GLY A 197 17.23 -23.56 12.44
C GLY A 197 17.74 -23.85 11.02
N PRO A 198 17.21 -24.91 10.38
CA PRO A 198 17.52 -25.19 8.97
C PRO A 198 16.98 -24.09 8.06
N ALA A 199 17.68 -23.81 6.95
CA ALA A 199 17.26 -22.83 5.95
C ALA A 199 15.80 -23.11 5.50
N GLY A 200 14.99 -22.07 5.43
CA GLY A 200 13.58 -22.16 5.06
C GLY A 200 12.63 -22.61 6.17
N ALA A 201 13.11 -22.89 7.38
CA ALA A 201 12.26 -23.20 8.52
C ALA A 201 11.74 -21.90 9.16
N VAL A 202 10.44 -21.65 9.13
CA VAL A 202 9.83 -20.45 9.69
C VAL A 202 8.92 -20.79 10.86
N ALA A 203 9.07 -20.07 11.98
CA ALA A 203 8.04 -20.02 13.00
C ALA A 203 7.13 -18.82 12.72
N PHE A 204 5.82 -19.03 12.81
CA PHE A 204 4.80 -18.02 12.57
C PHE A 204 3.90 -17.88 13.80
N LEU A 205 3.79 -16.67 14.32
CA LEU A 205 2.90 -16.28 15.40
C LEU A 205 2.08 -15.07 14.94
N SER A 206 0.76 -15.14 15.00
CA SER A 206 -0.09 -14.04 14.54
C SER A 206 -1.37 -13.92 15.34
N GLU A 207 -1.92 -12.73 15.39
CA GLU A 207 -3.35 -12.53 15.66
C GLU A 207 -4.19 -13.34 14.66
N ASP A 208 -5.31 -13.88 15.15
CA ASP A 208 -6.25 -14.65 14.33
C ASP A 208 -7.21 -13.71 13.58
N THR A 209 -6.69 -13.13 12.49
CA THR A 209 -7.39 -12.19 11.59
C THR A 209 -7.29 -12.68 10.15
N LEU A 210 -8.12 -12.14 9.25
CA LEU A 210 -7.99 -12.41 7.81
C LEU A 210 -6.61 -12.02 7.30
N GLN A 211 -6.04 -10.90 7.76
CA GLN A 211 -4.70 -10.47 7.41
C GLN A 211 -3.64 -11.47 7.90
N GLY A 212 -3.68 -11.89 9.17
CA GLY A 212 -2.72 -12.87 9.69
C GLY A 212 -2.75 -14.21 8.94
N ARG A 213 -3.94 -14.68 8.58
CA ARG A 213 -4.12 -15.89 7.77
C ARG A 213 -3.66 -15.71 6.33
N SER A 214 -3.88 -14.53 5.74
CA SER A 214 -3.39 -14.16 4.41
C SER A 214 -1.87 -14.18 4.36
N LEU A 215 -1.20 -13.51 5.31
CA LEU A 215 0.26 -13.47 5.39
C LEU A 215 0.86 -14.88 5.52
N LEU A 216 0.26 -15.75 6.36
CA LEU A 216 0.70 -17.14 6.48
C LEU A 216 0.54 -17.92 5.17
N ALA A 217 -0.59 -17.74 4.49
CA ALA A 217 -0.86 -18.43 3.22
C ALA A 217 0.16 -18.02 2.14
N GLU A 218 0.40 -16.72 1.96
CA GLU A 218 1.38 -16.21 1.00
C GLU A 218 2.81 -16.65 1.37
N LEU A 219 3.18 -16.60 2.64
CA LEU A 219 4.49 -17.07 3.12
C LEU A 219 4.67 -18.57 2.81
N THR A 220 3.66 -19.39 3.08
CA THR A 220 3.69 -20.83 2.78
C THR A 220 3.82 -21.08 1.28
N GLN A 221 3.11 -20.31 0.45
CA GLN A 221 3.20 -20.40 -0.99
C GLN A 221 4.61 -20.06 -1.50
N MET A 222 5.28 -19.07 -0.92
CA MET A 222 6.65 -18.68 -1.29
C MET A 222 7.72 -19.70 -0.82
N LEU A 223 7.50 -20.34 0.32
CA LEU A 223 8.43 -21.29 0.90
C LEU A 223 8.40 -22.68 0.23
N ASN A 224 7.21 -23.23 -0.02
CA ASN A 224 7.02 -24.60 -0.48
C ASN A 224 7.80 -24.97 -1.75
N PRO A 225 7.83 -24.16 -2.83
CA PRO A 225 8.56 -24.50 -4.05
C PRO A 225 10.08 -24.60 -3.85
N ARG A 226 10.58 -24.01 -2.77
CA ARG A 226 12.02 -23.95 -2.44
C ARG A 226 12.38 -24.85 -1.24
N SER A 227 11.52 -25.82 -0.91
CA SER A 227 11.68 -26.75 0.20
C SER A 227 11.73 -26.08 1.59
N GLY A 228 11.24 -24.86 1.72
CA GLY A 228 11.00 -24.22 3.00
C GLY A 228 9.65 -24.68 3.60
N GLN A 229 9.46 -24.47 4.88
CA GLN A 229 8.24 -24.86 5.60
C GLN A 229 8.01 -24.03 6.86
N VAL A 230 6.75 -23.89 7.24
CA VAL A 230 6.37 -23.37 8.54
C VAL A 230 6.49 -24.52 9.56
N VAL A 231 7.42 -24.39 10.52
CA VAL A 231 7.72 -25.43 11.52
C VAL A 231 6.97 -25.21 12.85
N SER A 232 6.45 -24.01 13.07
CA SER A 232 5.59 -23.66 14.21
C SER A 232 4.56 -22.65 13.71
N GLU A 233 3.29 -22.98 13.84
CA GLU A 233 2.16 -22.11 13.50
C GLU A 233 1.34 -21.86 14.74
N GLN A 234 1.13 -20.59 15.08
CA GLN A 234 0.40 -20.19 16.27
C GLN A 234 -0.49 -18.98 15.98
N PHE A 235 -1.77 -19.09 16.30
CA PHE A 235 -2.71 -17.98 16.29
C PHE A 235 -3.18 -17.63 17.70
N TYR A 236 -3.56 -16.38 17.92
CA TYR A 236 -4.10 -15.91 19.19
C TYR A 236 -5.19 -14.85 18.96
N GLU A 237 -6.05 -14.69 19.95
CA GLU A 237 -7.10 -13.66 19.91
C GLU A 237 -6.49 -12.26 19.87
N VAL A 238 -7.05 -11.39 19.01
CA VAL A 238 -6.57 -10.02 18.79
C VAL A 238 -6.28 -9.30 20.12
N GLY A 239 -5.05 -8.79 20.26
CA GLY A 239 -4.57 -8.12 21.47
C GLY A 239 -4.36 -9.00 22.71
N LYS A 240 -4.56 -10.33 22.61
CA LYS A 240 -4.49 -11.25 23.76
C LYS A 240 -3.58 -12.45 23.48
N ILE A 241 -2.28 -12.24 23.54
CA ILE A 241 -1.29 -13.28 23.22
C ILE A 241 -1.39 -14.55 24.12
N GLY A 242 -2.02 -14.46 25.28
CA GLY A 242 -2.27 -15.60 26.18
C GLY A 242 -1.01 -16.09 26.89
N ASP A 243 -0.84 -17.43 26.99
CA ASP A 243 0.30 -18.05 27.68
C ASP A 243 1.61 -17.86 26.90
N ILE A 244 2.35 -16.82 27.26
CA ILE A 244 3.63 -16.47 26.63
C ILE A 244 4.65 -17.61 26.78
N ALA A 245 4.72 -18.28 27.95
CA ALA A 245 5.70 -19.34 28.18
C ALA A 245 5.44 -20.54 27.26
N ALA A 246 4.17 -20.94 27.10
CA ALA A 246 3.81 -22.00 26.17
C ALA A 246 4.14 -21.67 24.72
N ARG A 247 3.93 -20.41 24.31
CA ARG A 247 4.25 -19.94 22.95
C ARG A 247 5.75 -19.93 22.68
N VAL A 248 6.54 -19.44 23.63
CA VAL A 248 8.01 -19.48 23.55
C VAL A 248 8.51 -20.93 23.41
N GLN A 249 7.99 -21.85 24.24
CA GLN A 249 8.36 -23.25 24.14
C GLN A 249 7.97 -23.88 22.79
N ALA A 250 6.85 -23.51 22.22
CA ALA A 250 6.43 -23.99 20.90
C ALA A 250 7.40 -23.55 19.78
N VAL A 251 7.91 -22.30 19.82
CA VAL A 251 8.93 -21.82 18.89
C VAL A 251 10.26 -22.58 19.11
N LEU A 252 10.70 -22.73 20.37
CA LEU A 252 12.00 -23.33 20.68
C LEU A 252 12.05 -24.85 20.52
N LYS A 253 10.90 -25.51 20.49
CA LYS A 253 10.81 -26.97 20.24
C LYS A 253 11.38 -27.36 18.86
N SER A 254 11.24 -26.47 17.88
CA SER A 254 11.81 -26.64 16.55
C SER A 254 12.41 -25.29 16.13
N PRO A 255 13.66 -24.98 16.55
CA PRO A 255 14.27 -23.68 16.29
C PRO A 255 14.19 -23.31 14.82
N PRO A 256 13.63 -22.14 14.47
CA PRO A 256 13.46 -21.73 13.08
C PRO A 256 14.72 -21.05 12.53
N ALA A 257 14.78 -20.86 11.22
CA ALA A 257 15.69 -19.94 10.57
C ALA A 257 15.20 -18.47 10.66
N LEU A 258 13.88 -18.30 10.83
CA LEU A 258 13.21 -16.99 10.94
C LEU A 258 11.94 -17.13 11.79
N LEU A 259 11.72 -16.19 12.71
CA LEU A 259 10.42 -15.98 13.34
C LEU A 259 9.71 -14.80 12.70
N VAL A 260 8.47 -15.01 12.26
CA VAL A 260 7.54 -13.94 11.90
C VAL A 260 6.49 -13.84 13.00
N ALA A 261 6.43 -12.72 13.69
CA ALA A 261 5.45 -12.43 14.73
C ALA A 261 4.61 -11.22 14.30
N ASN A 262 3.35 -11.45 13.96
CA ASN A 262 2.42 -10.47 13.41
C ASN A 262 1.32 -10.13 14.43
N GLY A 263 1.39 -8.97 15.04
CA GLY A 263 0.48 -8.52 16.10
C GLY A 263 0.74 -7.10 16.54
N GLY A 264 0.25 -6.74 17.70
CA GLY A 264 0.34 -5.41 18.28
C GLY A 264 1.38 -5.32 19.41
N ALA A 265 1.13 -4.41 20.36
CA ALA A 265 2.02 -4.12 21.49
C ALA A 265 2.23 -5.33 22.42
N GLU A 266 1.30 -6.31 22.43
CA GLU A 266 1.40 -7.56 23.19
C GLU A 266 2.56 -8.47 22.75
N LEU A 267 3.18 -8.19 21.60
CA LEU A 267 4.38 -8.91 21.15
C LEU A 267 5.63 -8.53 21.96
N ALA A 268 5.70 -7.34 22.55
CA ALA A 268 6.87 -6.90 23.29
C ALA A 268 7.23 -7.86 24.47
N PRO A 269 6.31 -8.20 25.39
CA PRO A 269 6.60 -9.18 26.45
C PRO A 269 6.90 -10.58 25.94
N PHE A 270 6.32 -11.01 24.81
CA PHE A 270 6.67 -12.27 24.16
C PHE A 270 8.12 -12.27 23.65
N LEU A 271 8.54 -11.20 22.98
CA LEU A 271 9.91 -11.04 22.46
C LEU A 271 10.93 -11.03 23.60
N SER A 272 10.61 -10.35 24.72
CA SER A 272 11.43 -10.33 25.92
C SER A 272 11.60 -11.73 26.54
N ALA A 273 10.50 -12.45 26.69
CA ALA A 273 10.52 -13.83 27.21
C ALA A 273 11.26 -14.79 26.27
N LEU A 274 11.08 -14.63 24.96
CA LEU A 274 11.77 -15.43 23.94
C LEU A 274 13.27 -15.14 23.95
N HIS A 275 13.68 -13.86 24.07
CA HIS A 275 15.09 -13.50 24.20
C HIS A 275 15.70 -14.19 25.41
N THR A 276 15.12 -14.05 26.59
CA THR A 276 15.59 -14.70 27.82
C THR A 276 15.71 -16.20 27.67
N ALA A 277 14.73 -16.86 27.05
CA ALA A 277 14.71 -18.30 26.85
C ALA A 277 15.74 -18.82 25.82
N THR A 278 16.35 -17.92 25.03
CA THR A 278 17.42 -18.25 24.08
C THR A 278 18.83 -18.14 24.69
N LEU A 279 18.96 -17.73 25.95
CA LEU A 279 20.24 -17.54 26.63
C LEU A 279 20.52 -18.70 27.64
N ASP A 280 21.81 -18.99 27.88
CA ASP A 280 22.27 -19.84 28.98
C ASP A 280 22.40 -19.04 30.30
N GLU A 281 22.76 -19.73 31.39
CA GLU A 281 23.00 -19.12 32.69
C GLU A 281 24.11 -18.04 32.65
N GLY A 282 24.99 -18.08 31.67
CA GLY A 282 26.05 -17.11 31.41
C GLY A 282 25.69 -15.97 30.45
N GLN A 283 24.40 -15.83 30.16
CA GLN A 283 23.85 -14.84 29.21
C GLN A 283 24.41 -14.99 27.78
N ARG A 284 24.76 -16.21 27.36
CA ARG A 284 25.23 -16.48 26.01
C ARG A 284 24.11 -17.11 25.18
N PRO A 285 23.95 -16.71 23.91
CA PRO A 285 22.94 -17.28 23.04
C PRO A 285 23.15 -18.79 22.83
N THR A 286 22.14 -19.58 23.13
CA THR A 286 22.08 -21.02 22.86
C THR A 286 21.32 -21.33 21.58
N VAL A 287 20.38 -20.43 21.21
CA VAL A 287 19.57 -20.47 20.01
C VAL A 287 19.51 -19.07 19.42
N GLN A 288 19.79 -18.96 18.13
CA GLN A 288 19.78 -17.68 17.42
C GLN A 288 18.96 -17.78 16.14
N PHE A 289 18.13 -16.80 15.90
CA PHE A 289 17.40 -16.56 14.66
C PHE A 289 16.87 -15.13 14.60
N PRO A 290 16.79 -14.53 13.42
CA PRO A 290 16.17 -13.22 13.22
C PRO A 290 14.66 -13.28 13.50
N ARG A 291 14.11 -12.15 13.94
CA ARG A 291 12.70 -11.97 14.29
C ARG A 291 12.14 -10.82 13.47
N ARG A 292 10.98 -11.02 12.86
CA ARG A 292 10.29 -9.98 12.07
C ARG A 292 8.96 -9.67 12.71
N VAL A 293 8.73 -8.39 12.94
CA VAL A 293 7.53 -7.88 13.60
C VAL A 293 7.01 -6.65 12.85
N PRO A 294 5.73 -6.31 12.98
CA PRO A 294 5.26 -4.99 12.61
C PRO A 294 5.93 -3.94 13.52
N PRO A 295 6.40 -2.80 13.01
CA PRO A 295 7.10 -1.79 13.81
C PRO A 295 6.21 -1.21 14.93
N TRP A 296 4.90 -1.10 14.70
CA TRP A 296 3.95 -0.59 15.70
C TRP A 296 3.84 -1.46 16.96
N ALA A 297 4.34 -2.69 16.94
CA ALA A 297 4.39 -3.53 18.15
C ALA A 297 5.36 -2.97 19.20
N THR A 298 6.37 -2.25 18.75
CA THR A 298 7.53 -1.87 19.58
C THR A 298 8.09 -0.49 19.23
N ILE A 299 7.32 0.35 18.54
CA ILE A 299 7.79 1.65 18.08
C ILE A 299 7.70 2.71 19.19
N ASP A 300 8.74 3.50 19.37
CA ASP A 300 8.73 4.75 20.12
C ASP A 300 9.87 5.64 19.62
N TYR A 301 9.52 6.74 18.95
CA TYR A 301 10.50 7.68 18.39
C TYR A 301 11.08 8.66 19.43
N SER A 302 10.63 8.62 20.67
CA SER A 302 11.07 9.56 21.73
C SER A 302 12.47 9.32 22.27
N SER A 303 13.19 8.32 21.75
CA SER A 303 14.49 7.86 22.25
C SER A 303 14.45 7.21 23.63
N GLU A 304 13.27 6.85 24.11
CA GLU A 304 13.07 6.07 25.33
C GLU A 304 12.97 4.58 24.99
N PRO A 305 13.25 3.67 25.94
CA PRO A 305 12.97 2.25 25.75
C PRO A 305 11.49 2.02 25.46
N VAL A 306 11.20 1.12 24.52
CA VAL A 306 9.83 0.77 24.07
C VAL A 306 8.89 0.39 25.22
N ALA A 307 9.41 -0.33 26.24
CA ALA A 307 8.70 -0.63 27.47
C ALA A 307 9.72 -0.81 28.61
N GLU A 308 9.37 -0.28 29.79
CA GLU A 308 10.27 -0.29 30.96
C GLU A 308 10.62 -1.71 31.48
N ASP A 309 9.76 -2.68 31.25
CA ASP A 309 9.87 -4.07 31.72
C ASP A 309 10.48 -5.05 30.69
N LEU A 310 10.91 -4.56 29.53
CA LEU A 310 11.69 -5.37 28.61
C LEU A 310 13.10 -5.63 29.14
N VAL A 311 13.52 -6.89 29.09
CA VAL A 311 14.92 -7.21 29.42
C VAL A 311 15.87 -6.54 28.41
N PRO A 312 17.07 -6.09 28.83
CA PRO A 312 18.05 -5.53 27.90
C PRO A 312 18.30 -6.46 26.72
N GLU A 313 18.59 -5.89 25.56
CA GLU A 313 18.88 -6.61 24.32
C GLU A 313 17.72 -7.43 23.74
N ALA A 314 16.51 -7.40 24.33
CA ALA A 314 15.37 -8.20 23.90
C ALA A 314 15.02 -8.01 22.42
N LEU A 315 15.26 -6.82 21.89
CA LEU A 315 14.88 -6.43 20.53
C LEU A 315 16.05 -6.38 19.54
N THR A 316 17.29 -6.66 19.94
CA THR A 316 18.48 -6.56 19.06
C THR A 316 18.45 -7.47 17.82
N SER A 317 17.72 -8.59 17.89
CA SER A 317 17.51 -9.49 16.74
C SER A 317 16.18 -9.28 16.02
N VAL A 318 15.47 -8.20 16.36
CA VAL A 318 14.17 -7.86 15.81
C VAL A 318 14.32 -6.81 14.71
N THR A 319 13.61 -6.99 13.63
CA THR A 319 13.45 -5.98 12.58
C THR A 319 11.96 -5.82 12.28
N GLY A 320 11.50 -4.58 12.21
CA GLY A 320 10.16 -4.20 11.79
C GLY A 320 10.16 -3.54 10.42
N TYR A 321 9.06 -3.63 9.71
CA TYR A 321 8.83 -2.98 8.43
C TYR A 321 7.56 -2.15 8.48
N GLU A 322 7.65 -0.93 8.01
CA GLU A 322 6.54 0.01 7.91
C GLU A 322 6.39 0.47 6.46
N PRO A 323 5.16 0.53 5.91
CA PRO A 323 4.96 1.07 4.58
C PRO A 323 5.31 2.56 4.54
N GLY A 324 5.96 3.00 3.47
CA GLY A 324 6.27 4.41 3.22
C GLY A 324 7.71 4.65 2.81
N GLY A 325 7.91 5.85 2.24
CA GLY A 325 9.21 6.40 1.90
C GLY A 325 9.97 6.91 3.12
N GLU A 326 11.11 7.53 2.89
CA GLU A 326 11.87 8.18 3.96
C GLU A 326 11.03 9.30 4.61
N LEU A 327 11.04 9.36 5.93
CA LEU A 327 10.35 10.44 6.64
C LEU A 327 11.12 11.74 6.46
N SER A 328 10.57 12.67 5.70
CA SER A 328 11.12 14.00 5.59
C SER A 328 10.88 14.81 6.87
N ILE A 329 11.80 15.74 7.16
CA ILE A 329 11.65 16.67 8.30
C ILE A 329 10.33 17.45 8.20
N ASP A 330 9.88 17.79 6.99
CA ASP A 330 8.64 18.53 6.78
C ASP A 330 7.43 17.67 7.13
N HIS A 331 7.44 16.37 6.78
CA HIS A 331 6.36 15.46 7.15
C HIS A 331 6.31 15.24 8.67
N GLU A 332 7.47 14.98 9.30
CA GLU A 332 7.53 14.86 10.76
C GLU A 332 7.04 16.14 11.47
N ASN A 333 7.48 17.32 11.02
CA ASN A 333 7.03 18.60 11.59
C ASN A 333 5.52 18.82 11.39
N MET A 334 4.98 18.49 10.24
CA MET A 334 3.54 18.55 9.96
C MET A 334 2.75 17.75 11.02
N MET A 335 3.15 16.49 11.23
CA MET A 335 2.51 15.62 12.22
C MET A 335 2.69 16.12 13.65
N LEU A 336 3.92 16.50 14.04
CA LEU A 336 4.24 16.96 15.39
C LEU A 336 3.60 18.30 15.74
N ASN A 337 3.35 19.17 14.78
CA ASN A 337 2.61 20.41 14.97
C ASN A 337 1.14 20.16 15.37
N ARG A 338 0.56 19.04 14.94
CA ARG A 338 -0.79 18.61 15.34
C ARG A 338 -0.80 17.94 16.71
N SER A 339 0.16 17.04 16.97
CA SER A 339 0.27 16.39 18.27
C SER A 339 1.70 15.92 18.56
N PRO A 340 2.31 16.28 19.68
CA PRO A 340 3.61 15.76 20.10
C PRO A 340 3.57 14.25 20.41
N GLU A 341 2.38 13.65 20.61
CA GLU A 341 2.20 12.23 20.88
C GLU A 341 2.67 11.34 19.71
N PHE A 342 2.79 11.90 18.50
CA PHE A 342 3.33 11.16 17.36
C PHE A 342 4.79 10.74 17.54
N LEU A 343 5.55 11.39 18.43
CA LEU A 343 6.88 10.88 18.81
C LEU A 343 6.81 9.48 19.41
N ARG A 344 5.72 9.14 20.11
CA ARG A 344 5.53 7.82 20.73
C ARG A 344 4.74 6.87 19.85
N ARG A 345 3.75 7.37 19.12
CA ARG A 345 2.84 6.53 18.30
C ARG A 345 3.36 6.25 16.90
N GLY A 346 4.35 7.01 16.43
CA GLY A 346 4.86 6.92 15.08
C GLY A 346 3.94 7.53 14.03
N TYR A 347 4.32 7.36 12.78
CA TYR A 347 3.70 8.00 11.62
C TYR A 347 3.20 6.99 10.58
N ALA A 348 3.06 5.71 10.96
CA ALA A 348 2.69 4.67 10.01
C ALA A 348 1.40 5.03 9.26
N TYR A 349 1.39 4.77 7.97
CA TYR A 349 0.30 5.04 7.03
C TYR A 349 -0.01 6.53 6.79
N SER A 350 0.57 7.47 7.53
CA SER A 350 0.32 8.92 7.32
C SER A 350 0.78 9.40 5.94
N GLN A 351 1.89 8.86 5.42
CA GLN A 351 2.38 9.21 4.09
C GLN A 351 1.41 8.74 3.00
N GLN A 352 0.92 7.49 3.08
CA GLN A 352 -0.09 6.96 2.16
C GLN A 352 -1.40 7.74 2.24
N ALA A 353 -1.81 8.14 3.44
CA ALA A 353 -3.02 8.93 3.65
C ALA A 353 -2.90 10.33 3.01
N TYR A 354 -1.76 11.00 3.21
CA TYR A 354 -1.49 12.29 2.54
C TYR A 354 -1.52 12.13 1.03
N ASP A 355 -0.81 11.14 0.50
CA ASP A 355 -0.73 10.89 -0.93
C ASP A 355 -2.08 10.50 -1.54
N ALA A 356 -2.97 9.83 -0.79
CA ALA A 356 -4.28 9.45 -1.28
C ALA A 356 -5.11 10.65 -1.75
N ILE A 357 -5.11 11.77 -1.00
CA ILE A 357 -5.83 12.98 -1.39
C ILE A 357 -5.18 13.61 -2.63
N VAL A 358 -3.84 13.72 -2.66
CA VAL A 358 -3.12 14.25 -3.84
C VAL A 358 -3.43 13.40 -5.06
N MET A 359 -3.37 12.08 -4.94
CA MET A 359 -3.62 11.15 -6.05
C MET A 359 -5.05 11.24 -6.59
N LEU A 360 -6.06 11.40 -5.71
CA LEU A 360 -7.45 11.61 -6.14
C LEU A 360 -7.60 12.91 -6.93
N CYS A 361 -6.98 14.00 -6.48
CA CYS A 361 -6.99 15.28 -7.18
C CYS A 361 -6.27 15.21 -8.53
N LEU A 362 -5.11 14.54 -8.58
CA LEU A 362 -4.37 14.35 -9.84
C LEU A 362 -5.12 13.43 -10.82
N ALA A 363 -5.78 12.38 -10.33
CA ALA A 363 -6.62 11.51 -11.15
C ALA A 363 -7.81 12.29 -11.73
N ALA A 364 -8.46 13.15 -10.94
CA ALA A 364 -9.52 14.04 -11.41
C ALA A 364 -9.01 15.01 -12.47
N GLN A 365 -7.85 15.66 -12.24
CA GLN A 365 -7.22 16.57 -13.19
C GLN A 365 -6.86 15.86 -14.50
N HIS A 366 -6.33 14.64 -14.42
CA HIS A 366 -6.01 13.83 -15.60
C HIS A 366 -7.27 13.43 -16.39
N GLN A 367 -8.33 13.04 -15.70
CA GLN A 367 -9.58 12.60 -16.34
C GLN A 367 -10.47 13.78 -16.75
N LEU A 368 -10.29 14.97 -16.20
CA LEU A 368 -11.22 16.10 -16.26
C LEU A 368 -12.62 15.64 -15.81
N ALA A 369 -12.67 14.94 -14.69
CA ALA A 369 -13.85 14.28 -14.16
C ALA A 369 -13.69 14.04 -12.66
N VAL A 370 -14.78 14.09 -11.92
CA VAL A 370 -14.80 13.80 -10.48
C VAL A 370 -15.59 12.53 -10.14
N GLU A 371 -16.20 11.86 -11.11
CA GLU A 371 -16.94 10.61 -10.92
C GLU A 371 -16.02 9.46 -10.49
N GLY A 372 -16.46 8.63 -9.54
CA GLY A 372 -15.63 7.59 -8.93
C GLY A 372 -15.01 6.60 -9.92
N THR A 373 -15.76 6.19 -10.95
CA THR A 373 -15.24 5.29 -12.00
C THR A 373 -14.12 5.95 -12.83
N ALA A 374 -14.23 7.26 -13.08
CA ALA A 374 -13.20 8.02 -13.78
C ALA A 374 -11.96 8.20 -12.91
N LEU A 375 -12.15 8.50 -11.62
CA LEU A 375 -11.05 8.62 -10.65
C LEU A 375 -10.27 7.30 -10.55
N ALA A 376 -10.94 6.18 -10.34
CA ALA A 376 -10.30 4.87 -10.26
C ALA A 376 -9.52 4.52 -11.54
N ALA A 377 -10.06 4.84 -12.72
CA ALA A 377 -9.40 4.63 -14.00
C ALA A 377 -8.20 5.57 -14.24
N GLY A 378 -8.23 6.77 -13.64
CA GLY A 378 -7.18 7.78 -13.78
C GLY A 378 -5.92 7.51 -12.92
N LEU A 379 -6.07 6.80 -11.81
CA LEU A 379 -4.98 6.56 -10.87
C LEU A 379 -3.72 5.93 -11.49
N PRO A 380 -3.78 4.90 -12.34
CA PRO A 380 -2.57 4.38 -12.98
C PRO A 380 -1.84 5.39 -13.87
N ALA A 381 -2.57 6.29 -14.53
CA ALA A 381 -1.99 7.26 -15.46
C ALA A 381 -1.16 8.35 -14.77
N ILE A 382 -1.44 8.64 -13.50
CA ILE A 382 -0.67 9.61 -12.71
C ILE A 382 0.59 9.01 -12.09
N LEU A 383 0.79 7.69 -12.19
CA LEU A 383 1.93 6.97 -11.61
C LEU A 383 2.90 6.44 -12.67
N THR A 384 2.50 6.40 -13.94
CA THR A 384 3.24 5.72 -15.03
C THR A 384 3.62 6.65 -16.17
N GLY A 385 3.57 7.97 -15.97
CA GLY A 385 3.95 8.96 -16.98
C GLY A 385 5.47 9.09 -17.16
N THR A 386 5.85 9.96 -18.08
CA THR A 386 7.25 10.21 -18.43
C THR A 386 7.87 11.38 -17.68
N GLU A 387 7.04 12.26 -17.13
CA GLU A 387 7.48 13.43 -16.37
C GLU A 387 7.23 13.21 -14.89
N GLU A 388 8.32 13.15 -14.12
CA GLU A 388 8.27 12.99 -12.67
C GLU A 388 7.86 14.29 -11.98
N CYS A 389 7.01 14.19 -10.98
CA CYS A 389 6.60 15.29 -10.13
C CYS A 389 6.34 14.79 -8.69
N THR A 390 6.55 15.66 -7.69
CA THR A 390 6.58 15.26 -6.27
C THR A 390 5.51 15.93 -5.41
N ASP A 391 4.77 16.88 -5.97
CA ASP A 391 3.71 17.64 -5.31
C ASP A 391 2.54 17.93 -6.27
N PHE A 392 1.40 18.30 -5.69
CA PHE A 392 0.18 18.54 -6.45
C PHE A 392 0.37 19.66 -7.49
N GLU A 393 0.99 20.80 -7.12
CA GLU A 393 1.16 21.95 -8.01
C GLU A 393 2.00 21.59 -9.24
N THR A 394 3.16 20.98 -9.00
CA THR A 394 4.08 20.59 -10.09
C THR A 394 3.41 19.63 -11.06
N CYS A 395 2.72 18.60 -10.54
CA CYS A 395 2.00 17.64 -11.36
C CYS A 395 0.84 18.30 -12.13
N ARG A 396 0.00 19.10 -11.45
CA ARG A 396 -1.10 19.85 -12.07
C ARG A 396 -0.60 20.76 -13.19
N ARG A 397 0.48 21.50 -12.95
CA ARG A 397 1.07 22.40 -13.96
C ARG A 397 1.52 21.66 -15.22
N ILE A 398 2.10 20.46 -15.10
CA ILE A 398 2.43 19.61 -16.26
C ILE A 398 1.16 19.27 -17.04
N MET A 399 0.12 18.80 -16.34
CA MET A 399 -1.14 18.38 -16.95
C MET A 399 -1.89 19.56 -17.60
N THR A 400 -1.99 20.72 -16.93
CA THR A 400 -2.68 21.89 -17.46
C THR A 400 -1.94 22.48 -18.66
N THR A 401 -0.60 22.47 -18.66
CA THR A 401 0.20 22.89 -19.82
C THR A 401 -0.08 22.02 -21.05
N ALA A 402 -0.21 20.71 -20.87
CA ALA A 402 -0.57 19.82 -21.96
C ALA A 402 -2.01 20.03 -22.42
N LEU A 403 -2.93 20.26 -21.49
CA LEU A 403 -4.33 20.55 -21.78
C LEU A 403 -4.49 21.82 -22.62
N ASP A 404 -3.77 22.89 -22.31
CA ASP A 404 -3.72 24.13 -23.08
C ASP A 404 -3.19 23.92 -24.52
N ALA A 405 -2.33 22.91 -24.70
CA ALA A 405 -1.86 22.49 -26.01
C ALA A 405 -2.84 21.55 -26.74
N GLY A 406 -3.96 21.18 -26.12
CA GLY A 406 -4.98 20.28 -26.65
C GLY A 406 -4.64 18.80 -26.49
N ASP A 407 -3.75 18.45 -25.55
CA ASP A 407 -3.29 17.09 -25.26
C ASP A 407 -3.55 16.72 -23.79
N ARG A 408 -3.39 15.46 -23.44
CA ARG A 408 -3.43 14.94 -22.05
C ARG A 408 -2.06 14.40 -21.68
N ALA A 409 -1.41 15.02 -20.71
CA ALA A 409 -0.18 14.48 -20.14
C ALA A 409 -0.47 13.41 -19.09
N THR A 410 0.40 12.42 -19.05
CA THR A 410 0.54 11.51 -17.92
C THR A 410 1.78 11.91 -17.12
N VAL A 411 1.71 11.82 -15.82
CA VAL A 411 2.82 12.12 -14.91
C VAL A 411 3.27 10.87 -14.16
N SER A 412 4.46 10.92 -13.60
CA SER A 412 4.96 9.94 -12.63
C SER A 412 5.03 10.62 -11.28
N TYR A 413 3.91 10.59 -10.55
CA TYR A 413 3.83 11.15 -9.21
C TYR A 413 4.63 10.32 -8.23
N VAL A 414 5.56 10.95 -7.53
CA VAL A 414 6.35 10.39 -6.44
C VAL A 414 5.99 11.15 -5.18
N GLY A 415 5.07 10.62 -4.40
CA GLY A 415 4.56 11.27 -3.20
C GLY A 415 5.44 11.11 -1.98
N ARG A 416 4.90 11.48 -0.83
CA ARG A 416 5.57 11.33 0.48
C ARG A 416 5.83 9.87 0.84
N SER A 417 4.98 8.95 0.38
CA SER A 417 5.18 7.50 0.54
C SER A 417 6.25 6.92 -0.39
N GLY A 418 6.83 7.75 -1.27
CA GLY A 418 7.83 7.36 -2.26
C GLY A 418 7.22 6.94 -3.59
N ALA A 419 8.07 6.41 -4.48
CA ALA A 419 7.63 5.91 -5.78
C ALA A 419 6.65 4.73 -5.61
N LEU A 420 5.55 4.76 -6.36
CA LEU A 420 4.51 3.76 -6.33
C LEU A 420 4.16 3.32 -7.75
N GLU A 421 4.08 2.02 -7.99
CA GLU A 421 3.46 1.45 -9.18
C GLU A 421 2.32 0.51 -8.78
N LEU A 422 1.21 0.58 -9.50
CA LEU A 422 0.09 -0.33 -9.32
C LEU A 422 0.21 -1.55 -10.22
N GLY A 423 -0.04 -2.73 -9.67
CA GLY A 423 -0.16 -3.97 -10.43
C GLY A 423 -1.51 -4.11 -11.14
N ALA A 424 -1.72 -5.23 -11.80
CA ALA A 424 -2.93 -5.50 -12.60
C ALA A 424 -4.25 -5.43 -11.79
N GLN A 425 -4.18 -5.65 -10.49
CA GLN A 425 -5.34 -5.56 -9.58
C GLN A 425 -5.42 -4.22 -8.85
N SER A 426 -4.66 -3.20 -9.26
CA SER A 426 -4.57 -1.91 -8.61
C SER A 426 -4.09 -1.97 -7.14
N ASP A 427 -3.26 -2.95 -6.81
CA ASP A 427 -2.50 -3.02 -5.58
C ASP A 427 -1.10 -2.47 -5.80
N ALA A 428 -0.48 -1.92 -4.75
CA ALA A 428 0.91 -1.50 -4.79
C ALA A 428 1.83 -2.67 -5.18
N ARG A 429 2.40 -2.62 -6.38
CA ARG A 429 3.37 -3.59 -6.91
C ARG A 429 4.80 -3.17 -6.63
N VAL A 430 5.10 -1.91 -6.88
CA VAL A 430 6.35 -1.25 -6.50
C VAL A 430 6.03 -0.19 -5.47
N GLY A 431 6.86 -0.07 -4.48
CA GLY A 431 6.70 0.93 -3.42
C GLY A 431 7.89 0.93 -2.48
N GLN A 432 7.73 1.53 -1.34
CA GLN A 432 8.78 1.64 -0.33
C GLN A 432 8.34 1.09 1.03
N LEU A 433 9.30 0.49 1.71
CA LEU A 433 9.21 0.01 3.08
C LEU A 433 10.36 0.61 3.88
N ARG A 434 10.05 1.18 5.03
CA ARG A 434 11.08 1.53 6.03
C ARG A 434 11.38 0.31 6.89
N GLU A 435 12.66 0.11 7.15
CA GLU A 435 13.14 -0.92 8.05
C GLU A 435 13.50 -0.29 9.40
N TYR A 436 13.13 -0.93 10.50
CA TYR A 436 13.43 -0.51 11.86
C TYR A 436 14.16 -1.60 12.61
N THR A 437 15.14 -1.20 13.39
CA THR A 437 15.87 -2.06 14.34
C THR A 437 15.87 -1.40 15.72
N TRP A 438 16.40 -2.11 16.69
CA TRP A 438 16.47 -1.62 18.08
C TRP A 438 17.87 -1.83 18.65
N SER A 439 18.33 -0.88 19.45
CA SER A 439 19.59 -0.94 20.17
C SER A 439 19.55 -1.95 21.33
N GLU A 440 20.71 -2.19 21.96
CA GLU A 440 20.82 -2.99 23.20
C GLU A 440 19.97 -2.47 24.36
N ALA A 441 19.66 -1.17 24.35
CA ALA A 441 18.75 -0.56 25.32
C ALA A 441 17.27 -0.63 24.90
N ASN A 442 16.93 -1.40 23.83
CA ASN A 442 15.59 -1.47 23.24
C ASN A 442 15.03 -0.11 22.77
N VAL A 443 15.91 0.81 22.43
CA VAL A 443 15.55 2.09 21.82
C VAL A 443 15.49 1.91 20.31
N LEU A 444 14.46 2.47 19.68
CA LEU A 444 14.26 2.40 18.24
C LEU A 444 15.42 3.05 17.48
N ASP A 445 15.97 2.33 16.50
CA ASP A 445 16.88 2.86 15.50
C ASP A 445 16.12 2.93 14.17
N LYS A 446 15.87 4.18 13.73
CA LYS A 446 15.16 4.43 12.48
C LYS A 446 16.03 3.95 11.32
N GLY A 447 15.60 2.91 10.64
CA GLY A 447 16.24 2.44 9.44
C GLY A 447 15.95 3.34 8.24
N THR A 448 16.56 3.00 7.12
CA THR A 448 16.34 3.68 5.84
C THR A 448 15.16 3.07 5.09
N ALA A 449 14.49 3.89 4.27
CA ALA A 449 13.51 3.38 3.33
C ALA A 449 14.21 2.60 2.21
N GLY A 450 13.64 1.46 1.84
CA GLY A 450 14.09 0.64 0.73
C GLY A 450 12.94 0.32 -0.21
N GLY A 451 13.21 0.31 -1.51
CA GLY A 451 12.24 -0.11 -2.51
C GLY A 451 11.89 -1.59 -2.38
N PHE A 452 10.65 -1.91 -2.72
CA PHE A 452 10.22 -3.30 -2.92
C PHE A 452 9.55 -3.45 -4.29
N GLU A 453 9.56 -4.67 -4.80
CA GLU A 453 8.77 -5.10 -5.94
C GLU A 453 8.04 -6.39 -5.54
N ALA A 454 6.70 -6.33 -5.57
CA ALA A 454 5.88 -7.50 -5.26
C ALA A 454 6.02 -8.56 -6.38
N PRO A 455 6.08 -9.85 -6.07
CA PRO A 455 5.99 -10.91 -7.07
C PRO A 455 4.69 -10.82 -7.86
N GLU A 456 4.76 -11.14 -9.16
CA GLU A 456 3.58 -11.19 -10.04
C GLU A 456 2.61 -12.33 -9.64
#